data_b6d18b1c46e8650a1b97cf3cef9c76c2
#
_entry.id   b6d18b1c46e8650a1b97cf3cef9c76c2
#
_cell.length_a   1.000
_cell.length_b   1.000
_cell.length_c   1.000
_cell.angle_alpha   90.00
_cell.angle_beta   90.00
_cell.angle_gamma   90.00
#
_symmetry.space_group_name_H-M   'P 1'
#
loop_
_entity.id
_entity.type
_entity.pdbx_description
1 polymer ?
#
loop_
_entity_poly.entity_id
_entity_poly.type
_entity_poly.pdbx_seq_one_letter_code
_entity_poly.pdbx_strand_id
1 'polypeptide(L)'
;MRKEIRNLGLGRLASLLLAVTLLVTVLMQLFAFEKFPGLLQFAGFTEVTAVVLAVALVYMEVLALPWLIGLRARSSVLRLSFCCLIMALQLLTVLVVFADMRGISILFSILSRESSMIDFVWLGLLWVLFGIAIKTSKK
;
A
#
# COMPACT_ATOMS: atom_id res chain seq x y z
N MET A 1 -3.46 -25.26 -22.07
CA MET A 1 -4.27 -24.12 -22.57
C MET A 1 -5.30 -23.60 -21.56
N ARG A 2 -6.28 -24.39 -21.10
CA ARG A 2 -7.28 -23.91 -20.13
C ARG A 2 -6.73 -23.42 -18.79
N LYS A 3 -5.67 -24.04 -18.25
CA LYS A 3 -4.99 -23.62 -17.00
C LYS A 3 -4.21 -22.30 -17.17
N GLU A 4 -3.62 -22.04 -18.32
CA GLU A 4 -2.85 -20.81 -18.59
C GLU A 4 -3.75 -19.59 -18.75
N ILE A 5 -4.86 -19.73 -19.47
CA ILE A 5 -5.86 -18.65 -19.63
C ILE A 5 -6.47 -18.29 -18.26
N ARG A 6 -6.72 -19.29 -17.41
CA ARG A 6 -7.24 -19.07 -16.05
C ARG A 6 -6.21 -18.36 -15.15
N ASN A 7 -4.94 -18.67 -15.28
CA ASN A 7 -3.87 -18.03 -14.49
C ASN A 7 -3.62 -16.58 -14.92
N LEU A 8 -3.71 -16.28 -16.21
CA LEU A 8 -3.65 -14.91 -16.74
C LEU A 8 -4.81 -14.04 -16.22
N GLY A 9 -6.01 -14.62 -16.16
CA GLY A 9 -7.19 -13.95 -15.60
C GLY A 9 -7.06 -13.66 -14.10
N LEU A 10 -6.57 -14.63 -13.33
CA LEU A 10 -6.34 -14.51 -11.89
C LEU A 10 -5.29 -13.44 -11.55
N GLY A 11 -4.20 -13.35 -12.31
CA GLY A 11 -3.17 -12.34 -12.08
C GLY A 11 -3.64 -10.93 -12.36
N ARG A 12 -4.42 -10.77 -13.41
CA ARG A 12 -4.99 -9.46 -13.76
C ARG A 12 -6.04 -9.03 -12.73
N LEU A 13 -6.84 -9.97 -12.25
CA LEU A 13 -7.79 -9.73 -11.17
C LEU A 13 -7.07 -9.34 -9.87
N ALA A 14 -6.01 -10.05 -9.50
CA ALA A 14 -5.21 -9.74 -8.32
C ALA A 14 -4.55 -8.35 -8.40
N SER A 15 -4.02 -7.98 -9.58
CA SER A 15 -3.46 -6.63 -9.79
C SER A 15 -4.51 -5.54 -9.67
N LEU A 16 -5.71 -5.76 -10.22
CA LEU A 16 -6.82 -4.80 -10.10
C LEU A 16 -7.32 -4.70 -8.65
N LEU A 17 -7.45 -5.82 -7.95
CA LEU A 17 -7.82 -5.81 -6.53
C LEU A 17 -6.76 -5.09 -5.70
N LEU A 18 -5.48 -5.31 -5.97
CA LEU A 18 -4.39 -4.59 -5.31
C LEU A 18 -4.44 -3.09 -5.62
N ALA A 19 -4.76 -2.69 -6.86
CA ALA A 19 -4.93 -1.28 -7.22
C ALA A 19 -6.10 -0.64 -6.45
N VAL A 20 -7.23 -1.34 -6.33
CA VAL A 20 -8.38 -0.84 -5.58
C VAL A 20 -8.08 -0.74 -4.09
N THR A 21 -7.45 -1.74 -3.49
CA THR A 21 -7.06 -1.71 -2.06
C THR A 21 -6.05 -0.60 -1.77
N LEU A 22 -5.05 -0.40 -2.65
CA LEU A 22 -4.13 0.73 -2.54
C LEU A 22 -4.83 2.07 -2.68
N LEU A 23 -5.74 2.20 -3.64
CA LEU A 23 -6.52 3.43 -3.82
C LEU A 23 -7.36 3.74 -2.56
N VAL A 24 -7.99 2.73 -1.97
CA VAL A 24 -8.73 2.89 -0.70
C VAL A 24 -7.79 3.36 0.41
N THR A 25 -6.58 2.79 0.51
CA THR A 25 -5.57 3.20 1.50
C THR A 25 -5.17 4.66 1.30
N VAL A 26 -4.89 5.07 0.07
CA VAL A 26 -4.57 6.48 -0.28
C VAL A 26 -5.72 7.40 0.10
N LEU A 27 -6.96 7.04 -0.22
CA LEU A 27 -8.12 7.87 0.12
C LEU A 27 -8.27 8.00 1.63
N MET A 28 -8.14 6.90 2.39
CA MET A 28 -8.19 6.94 3.85
C MET A 28 -7.09 7.85 4.43
N GLN A 29 -5.88 7.77 3.90
CA GLN A 29 -4.77 8.63 4.32
C GLN A 29 -5.02 10.10 3.98
N LEU A 30 -5.59 10.39 2.81
CA LEU A 30 -5.92 11.76 2.41
C LEU A 30 -7.06 12.36 3.26
N PHE A 31 -8.09 11.58 3.57
CA PHE A 31 -9.17 12.03 4.46
C PHE A 31 -8.70 12.21 5.90
N ALA A 32 -7.70 11.44 6.32
CA ALA A 32 -7.07 11.54 7.64
C ALA A 32 -5.80 12.40 7.63
N PHE A 33 -5.51 13.12 6.54
CA PHE A 33 -4.22 13.81 6.35
C PHE A 33 -3.88 14.79 7.48
N GLU A 34 -4.87 15.44 8.06
CA GLU A 34 -4.65 16.32 9.23
C GLU A 34 -4.21 15.54 10.49
N LYS A 35 -4.66 14.30 10.64
CA LYS A 35 -4.38 13.45 11.80
C LYS A 35 -3.19 12.52 11.58
N PHE A 36 -2.91 12.14 10.34
CA PHE A 36 -1.89 11.16 10.00
C PHE A 36 -0.47 11.57 10.43
N PRO A 37 0.01 12.81 10.18
CA PRO A 37 1.29 13.26 10.72
C PRO A 37 1.30 13.28 12.27
N GLY A 38 0.20 13.66 12.90
CA GLY A 38 0.08 13.63 14.36
C GLY A 38 0.24 12.21 14.92
N LEU A 39 -0.34 11.20 14.27
CA LEU A 39 -0.17 9.79 14.66
C LEU A 39 1.28 9.31 14.50
N LEU A 40 1.96 9.74 13.44
CA LEU A 40 3.39 9.45 13.26
C LEU A 40 4.25 10.13 14.33
N GLN A 41 3.88 11.34 14.78
CA GLN A 41 4.53 12.00 15.91
C GLN A 41 4.33 11.18 17.21
N PHE A 42 3.14 10.68 17.48
CA PHE A 42 2.89 9.76 18.58
C PHE A 42 3.70 8.46 18.46
N ALA A 43 3.95 8.00 17.24
CA ALA A 43 4.84 6.87 16.98
C ALA A 43 6.33 7.20 17.20
N GLY A 44 6.68 8.46 17.51
CA GLY A 44 8.02 8.89 17.87
C GLY A 44 8.81 9.58 16.77
N PHE A 45 8.18 9.93 15.66
CA PHE A 45 8.81 10.73 14.60
C PHE A 45 8.73 12.22 14.94
N THR A 46 9.72 13.00 14.48
CA THR A 46 9.65 14.47 14.58
C THR A 46 8.56 15.00 13.64
N GLU A 47 8.04 16.19 13.91
CA GLU A 47 6.98 16.79 13.10
C GLU A 47 7.34 16.84 11.61
N VAL A 48 8.54 17.29 11.30
CA VAL A 48 9.03 17.38 9.90
C VAL A 48 9.12 16.00 9.25
N THR A 49 9.68 15.00 9.96
CA THR A 49 9.81 13.64 9.43
C THR A 49 8.45 12.98 9.25
N ALA A 50 7.52 13.22 10.14
CA ALA A 50 6.15 12.70 10.06
C ALA A 50 5.42 13.22 8.80
N VAL A 51 5.50 14.51 8.54
CA VAL A 51 4.91 15.12 7.34
C VAL A 51 5.58 14.59 6.06
N VAL A 52 6.92 14.54 6.03
CA VAL A 52 7.66 14.04 4.86
C VAL A 52 7.31 12.57 4.58
N LEU A 53 7.24 11.72 5.62
CA LEU A 53 6.87 10.32 5.46
C LEU A 53 5.43 10.15 4.96
N ALA A 54 4.48 10.94 5.48
CA ALA A 54 3.10 10.91 5.06
C ALA A 54 2.95 11.27 3.57
N VAL A 55 3.59 12.37 3.14
CA VAL A 55 3.59 12.81 1.76
C VAL A 55 4.28 11.80 0.85
N ALA A 56 5.47 11.31 1.24
CA ALA A 56 6.23 10.33 0.47
C ALA A 56 5.42 9.03 0.26
N LEU A 57 4.74 8.55 1.30
CA LEU A 57 3.93 7.34 1.23
C LEU A 57 2.80 7.49 0.20
N VAL A 58 2.00 8.55 0.29
CA VAL A 58 0.92 8.83 -0.65
C VAL A 58 1.45 8.95 -2.09
N TYR A 59 2.57 9.64 -2.29
CA TYR A 59 3.20 9.76 -3.61
C TYR A 59 3.62 8.41 -4.18
N MET A 60 4.26 7.56 -3.38
CA MET A 60 4.69 6.22 -3.81
C MET A 60 3.51 5.33 -4.17
N GLU A 61 2.43 5.37 -3.39
CA GLU A 61 1.21 4.60 -3.65
C GLU A 61 0.52 5.05 -4.95
N VAL A 62 0.42 6.35 -5.21
CA VAL A 62 -0.14 6.88 -6.46
C VAL A 62 0.74 6.51 -7.66
N LEU A 63 2.07 6.62 -7.53
CA LEU A 63 3.01 6.23 -8.59
C LEU A 63 3.04 4.72 -8.84
N ALA A 64 2.57 3.90 -7.92
CA ALA A 64 2.44 2.46 -8.10
C ALA A 64 1.26 2.06 -8.98
N LEU A 65 0.21 2.88 -9.11
CA LEU A 65 -1.02 2.58 -9.84
C LEU A 65 -0.80 2.25 -11.33
N PRO A 66 0.06 2.95 -12.11
CA PRO A 66 0.25 2.67 -13.53
C PRO A 66 0.63 1.23 -13.84
N TRP A 67 1.49 0.62 -13.02
CA TRP A 67 1.87 -0.79 -13.18
C TRP A 67 0.72 -1.73 -12.84
N LEU A 68 -0.03 -1.44 -11.77
CA LEU A 68 -1.14 -2.26 -11.29
C LEU A 68 -2.33 -2.29 -12.27
N ILE A 69 -2.65 -1.14 -12.87
CA ILE A 69 -3.74 -1.00 -13.84
C ILE A 69 -3.34 -1.57 -15.20
N GLY A 70 -2.05 -1.86 -15.41
CA GLY A 70 -1.52 -2.38 -16.67
C GLY A 70 -1.58 -1.35 -17.80
N LEU A 71 -1.35 -0.09 -17.47
CA LEU A 71 -1.26 0.97 -18.47
C LEU A 71 -0.13 0.68 -19.48
N ARG A 72 -0.41 0.92 -20.76
CA ARG A 72 0.60 0.85 -21.82
C ARG A 72 1.50 2.08 -21.73
N ALA A 73 2.44 2.06 -20.80
CA ALA A 73 3.42 3.10 -20.61
C ALA A 73 4.82 2.63 -21.04
N ARG A 74 5.74 3.59 -21.18
CA ARG A 74 7.15 3.30 -21.48
C ARG A 74 7.74 2.37 -20.42
N SER A 75 8.60 1.44 -20.81
CA SER A 75 9.19 0.44 -19.88
C SER A 75 9.86 1.06 -18.66
N SER A 76 10.45 2.24 -18.79
CA SER A 76 11.04 2.99 -17.67
C SER A 76 10.00 3.43 -16.64
N VAL A 77 8.82 3.89 -17.08
CA VAL A 77 7.72 4.29 -16.19
C VAL A 77 7.17 3.09 -15.44
N LEU A 78 7.01 1.96 -16.12
CA LEU A 78 6.52 0.73 -15.48
C LEU A 78 7.51 0.18 -14.45
N ARG A 79 8.82 0.25 -14.71
CA ARG A 79 9.85 -0.14 -13.73
C ARG A 79 9.82 0.79 -12.51
N LEU A 80 9.75 2.10 -12.73
CA LEU A 80 9.63 3.07 -11.65
C LEU A 80 8.39 2.81 -10.81
N SER A 81 7.23 2.62 -11.44
CA SER A 81 5.97 2.30 -10.79
C SER A 81 6.06 1.02 -9.94
N PHE A 82 6.71 -0.02 -10.45
CA PHE A 82 6.96 -1.26 -9.70
C PHE A 82 7.88 -1.05 -8.51
N CYS A 83 8.96 -0.27 -8.65
CA CYS A 83 9.83 0.08 -7.54
C CYS A 83 9.07 0.89 -6.47
N CYS A 84 8.26 1.87 -6.89
CA CYS A 84 7.43 2.64 -5.97
C CYS A 84 6.45 1.76 -5.20
N LEU A 85 5.85 0.75 -5.84
CA LEU A 85 4.98 -0.21 -5.20
C LEU A 85 5.69 -0.98 -4.08
N ILE A 86 6.88 -1.51 -4.36
CA ILE A 86 7.68 -2.23 -3.36
C ILE A 86 8.03 -1.31 -2.20
N MET A 87 8.49 -0.11 -2.49
CA MET A 87 8.87 0.88 -1.47
C MET A 87 7.68 1.30 -0.62
N ALA A 88 6.51 1.51 -1.22
CA ALA A 88 5.29 1.84 -0.51
C ALA A 88 4.86 0.72 0.45
N LEU A 89 4.85 -0.54 -0.01
CA LEU A 89 4.52 -1.69 0.83
C LEU A 89 5.52 -1.89 1.97
N GLN A 90 6.81 -1.71 1.72
CA GLN A 90 7.85 -1.76 2.74
C GLN A 90 7.66 -0.66 3.79
N LEU A 91 7.47 0.58 3.34
CA LEU A 91 7.26 1.73 4.23
C LEU A 91 6.00 1.54 5.07
N LEU A 92 4.88 1.13 4.46
CA LEU A 92 3.65 0.79 5.15
C LEU A 92 3.88 -0.27 6.24
N THR A 93 4.60 -1.34 5.90
CA THR A 93 4.92 -2.42 6.85
C THR A 93 5.69 -1.87 8.06
N VAL A 94 6.72 -1.07 7.81
CA VAL A 94 7.53 -0.47 8.87
C VAL A 94 6.66 0.43 9.74
N LEU A 95 5.84 1.29 9.14
CA LEU A 95 4.99 2.22 9.87
C LEU A 95 3.95 1.50 10.73
N VAL A 96 3.30 0.45 10.20
CA VAL A 96 2.32 -0.35 10.95
C VAL A 96 2.99 -1.05 12.13
N VAL A 97 4.16 -1.66 11.93
CA VAL A 97 4.90 -2.32 13.02
C VAL A 97 5.31 -1.31 14.10
N PHE A 98 5.83 -0.15 13.71
CA PHE A 98 6.21 0.89 14.67
C PHE A 98 5.01 1.44 15.46
N ALA A 99 3.88 1.59 14.80
CA ALA A 99 2.65 2.04 15.46
C ALA A 99 2.08 1.01 16.42
N ASP A 100 2.10 -0.27 16.03
CA ASP A 100 1.64 -1.36 16.88
C ASP A 100 2.46 -1.44 18.18
N MET A 101 3.79 -1.28 18.09
CA MET A 101 4.66 -1.19 19.28
C MET A 101 4.27 -0.08 20.26
N ARG A 102 3.53 0.92 19.81
CA ARG A 102 3.00 2.05 20.59
C ARG A 102 1.51 1.94 20.89
N GLY A 103 0.86 0.83 20.49
CA GLY A 103 -0.58 0.62 20.66
C GLY A 103 -1.46 1.58 19.84
N ILE A 104 -0.97 2.02 18.69
CA ILE A 104 -1.64 2.97 17.79
C ILE A 104 -1.96 2.26 16.49
N SER A 105 -3.21 2.38 15.99
CA SER A 105 -3.58 1.99 14.64
C SER A 105 -3.39 3.17 13.69
N ILE A 106 -2.56 3.01 12.66
CA ILE A 106 -2.26 4.08 11.69
C ILE A 106 -3.24 4.07 10.52
N LEU A 107 -3.59 2.89 9.99
CA LEU A 107 -4.39 2.78 8.78
C LEU A 107 -5.87 3.14 8.99
N PHE A 108 -6.41 2.81 10.17
CA PHE A 108 -7.82 2.95 10.49
C PHE A 108 -8.10 3.85 11.70
N SER A 109 -7.16 4.73 12.07
CA SER A 109 -7.27 5.64 13.22
C SER A 109 -8.55 6.50 13.26
N ILE A 110 -9.27 6.55 12.14
CA ILE A 110 -10.57 7.23 12.04
C ILE A 110 -11.68 6.42 12.73
N LEU A 111 -11.55 5.11 12.85
CA LEU A 111 -12.65 4.21 13.22
C LEU A 111 -12.57 3.61 14.62
N SER A 112 -11.42 3.35 15.21
CA SER A 112 -11.36 2.92 16.61
C SER A 112 -9.95 2.70 17.14
N ARG A 113 -9.78 2.98 18.43
CA ARG A 113 -8.58 2.77 19.23
C ARG A 113 -8.26 1.28 19.48
N GLU A 114 -9.05 0.36 18.94
CA GLU A 114 -9.03 -1.06 19.34
C GLU A 114 -8.48 -2.03 18.28
N SER A 115 -8.00 -1.59 17.09
CA SER A 115 -7.73 -2.60 16.08
C SER A 115 -6.37 -2.48 15.37
N SER A 116 -5.28 -2.69 16.11
CA SER A 116 -3.99 -3.03 15.48
C SER A 116 -4.11 -4.33 14.64
N MET A 117 -4.99 -5.26 15.02
CA MET A 117 -5.26 -6.47 14.24
C MET A 117 -5.78 -6.18 12.82
N ILE A 118 -6.61 -5.14 12.64
CA ILE A 118 -7.15 -4.79 11.32
C ILE A 118 -6.04 -4.28 10.42
N ASP A 119 -5.10 -3.50 10.95
CA ASP A 119 -3.95 -3.00 10.20
C ASP A 119 -3.08 -4.16 9.69
N PHE A 120 -2.85 -5.18 10.51
CA PHE A 120 -2.09 -6.37 10.11
C PHE A 120 -2.84 -7.23 9.08
N VAL A 121 -4.15 -7.40 9.22
CA VAL A 121 -4.97 -8.12 8.24
C VAL A 121 -4.96 -7.39 6.89
N TRP A 122 -5.10 -6.07 6.91
CA TRP A 122 -5.05 -5.26 5.69
C TRP A 122 -3.68 -5.32 5.01
N LEU A 123 -2.62 -5.20 5.80
CA LEU A 123 -1.25 -5.32 5.31
C LEU A 123 -0.97 -6.72 4.73
N GLY A 124 -1.43 -7.77 5.42
CA GLY A 124 -1.34 -9.14 4.94
C GLY A 124 -2.07 -9.35 3.62
N LEU A 125 -3.26 -8.76 3.48
CA LEU A 125 -4.01 -8.78 2.22
C LEU A 125 -3.22 -8.13 1.08
N LEU A 126 -2.63 -6.95 1.31
CA LEU A 126 -1.79 -6.26 0.32
C LEU A 126 -0.60 -7.11 -0.12
N TRP A 127 0.11 -7.74 0.82
CA TRP A 127 1.24 -8.62 0.50
C TRP A 127 0.84 -9.89 -0.25
N VAL A 128 -0.29 -10.51 0.11
CA VAL A 128 -0.80 -11.69 -0.60
C VAL A 128 -1.20 -11.34 -2.03
N LEU A 129 -1.94 -10.25 -2.22
CA LEU A 129 -2.32 -9.78 -3.55
C LEU A 129 -1.10 -9.44 -4.41
N PHE A 130 -0.09 -8.80 -3.82
CA PHE A 130 1.17 -8.49 -4.48
C PHE A 130 1.92 -9.77 -4.91
N GLY A 131 2.01 -10.76 -4.03
CA GLY A 131 2.63 -12.05 -4.33
C GLY A 131 1.95 -12.78 -5.50
N ILE A 132 0.61 -12.77 -5.54
CA ILE A 132 -0.17 -13.35 -6.64
C ILE A 132 0.07 -12.57 -7.94
N ALA A 133 0.05 -11.24 -7.88
CA ALA A 133 0.27 -10.39 -9.04
C ALA A 133 1.65 -10.61 -9.67
N ILE A 134 2.72 -10.71 -8.88
CA ILE A 134 4.08 -11.00 -9.38
C ILE A 134 4.18 -12.40 -9.98
N LYS A 135 3.65 -13.41 -9.27
CA LYS A 135 3.73 -14.82 -9.75
C LYS A 135 3.10 -15.01 -11.11
N THR A 136 2.06 -14.24 -11.38
CA THR A 136 1.32 -14.33 -12.65
C THR A 136 1.87 -13.40 -13.72
N SER A 137 2.59 -12.33 -13.35
CA SER A 137 3.25 -11.42 -14.31
C SER A 137 4.52 -12.02 -14.93
N LYS A 138 5.13 -13.03 -14.32
CA LYS A 138 6.36 -13.68 -14.80
C LYS A 138 6.12 -14.76 -15.90
N LYS A 139 4.89 -14.96 -16.32
CA LYS A 139 4.51 -15.85 -17.42
C LYS A 139 4.02 -15.05 -18.64
#